data_8337009cda6b69328ebd7c11b38db96a
#
_entry.id   8337009cda6b69328ebd7c11b38db96a
#
_cell.length_a   1.000
_cell.length_b   1.000
_cell.length_c   1.000
_cell.angle_alpha   90.00
_cell.angle_beta   90.00
_cell.angle_gamma   90.00
#
_symmetry.space_group_name_H-M   'P 1'
#
loop_
_entity.id
_entity.type
_entity.pdbx_description
1 polymer ?
#
loop_
_entity_poly.entity_id
_entity_poly.type
_entity_poly.pdbx_seq_one_letter_code
_entity_poly.pdbx_strand_id
1 'polypeptide(L)'
;MAFKDDVSLDVTTLDQAALSQPSLYLESGELWAKAVLQRDRLKERLSAKRAEVDEDVRNDPEKYRVISGTKITETWIANKVSQHEEVIALVDELNKAQYDVNMMAVAKESLDHRLKALNILSELYKGNYFSASSRYTEPYKKAAENAE
;
A
#
# COMPACT_ATOMS: atom_id res chain seq x y z
N MET A 1 1.96 -8.47 -8.07
CA MET A 1 2.32 -7.09 -8.48
C MET A 1 3.81 -7.01 -8.70
N ALA A 2 4.23 -6.66 -9.92
CA ALA A 2 5.64 -6.69 -10.36
C ALA A 2 6.40 -5.38 -10.10
N PHE A 3 6.10 -4.64 -9.02
CA PHE A 3 6.80 -3.38 -8.71
C PHE A 3 8.32 -3.53 -8.54
N LYS A 4 8.82 -4.75 -8.28
CA LYS A 4 10.27 -4.98 -8.15
C LYS A 4 11.00 -4.80 -9.48
N ASP A 5 10.37 -5.16 -10.57
CA ASP A 5 10.94 -5.02 -11.91
C ASP A 5 10.87 -3.55 -12.36
N ASP A 6 9.81 -2.83 -12.00
CA ASP A 6 9.60 -1.43 -12.36
C ASP A 6 10.59 -0.46 -11.70
N VAL A 7 11.17 -0.80 -10.54
CA VAL A 7 12.16 0.03 -9.85
C VAL A 7 13.60 -0.28 -10.23
N SER A 8 13.84 -1.36 -10.97
CA SER A 8 15.18 -1.72 -11.44
C SER A 8 15.73 -0.72 -12.46
N LEU A 9 17.05 -0.53 -12.46
CA LEU A 9 17.75 0.33 -13.40
C LEU A 9 18.90 -0.44 -14.03
N ASP A 10 19.01 -0.35 -15.36
CA ASP A 10 20.14 -0.84 -16.14
C ASP A 10 20.91 0.35 -16.73
N VAL A 11 22.21 0.40 -16.48
CA VAL A 11 23.09 1.47 -16.96
C VAL A 11 23.20 1.50 -18.48
N THR A 12 22.88 0.42 -19.18
CA THR A 12 22.92 0.34 -20.64
C THR A 12 21.67 0.90 -21.30
N THR A 13 20.58 1.14 -20.54
CA THR A 13 19.28 1.59 -21.04
C THR A 13 18.72 2.77 -20.25
N LEU A 14 19.59 3.69 -19.81
CA LEU A 14 19.21 4.87 -19.01
C LEU A 14 18.23 5.79 -19.73
N ASP A 15 18.34 5.93 -21.05
CA ASP A 15 17.43 6.70 -21.89
C ASP A 15 16.00 6.13 -21.85
N GLN A 16 15.84 4.81 -22.00
CA GLN A 16 14.53 4.15 -21.89
C GLN A 16 13.98 4.27 -20.47
N ALA A 17 14.83 4.13 -19.45
CA ALA A 17 14.43 4.31 -18.06
C ALA A 17 13.94 5.74 -17.80
N ALA A 18 14.58 6.76 -18.36
CA ALA A 18 14.16 8.15 -18.26
C ALA A 18 12.82 8.41 -18.96
N LEU A 19 12.63 7.83 -20.16
CA LEU A 19 11.39 7.98 -20.92
C LEU A 19 10.19 7.30 -20.23
N SER A 20 10.39 6.16 -19.58
CA SER A 20 9.33 5.42 -18.88
C SER A 20 8.97 6.00 -17.52
N GLN A 21 9.86 6.75 -16.88
CA GLN A 21 9.70 7.21 -15.50
C GLN A 21 8.40 8.00 -15.24
N PRO A 22 8.00 8.97 -16.09
CA PRO A 22 6.76 9.73 -15.86
C PRO A 22 5.51 8.85 -15.89
N SER A 23 5.45 7.89 -16.81
CA SER A 23 4.31 6.99 -16.96
C SER A 23 4.19 6.05 -15.75
N LEU A 24 5.29 5.47 -15.30
CA LEU A 24 5.33 4.61 -14.11
C LEU A 24 4.89 5.38 -12.85
N TYR A 25 5.34 6.62 -12.71
CA TYR A 25 4.96 7.46 -11.57
C TYR A 25 3.47 7.79 -11.58
N LEU A 26 2.93 8.15 -12.75
CA LEU A 26 1.50 8.43 -12.91
C LEU A 26 0.66 7.19 -12.58
N GLU A 27 1.00 6.04 -13.14
CA GLU A 27 0.30 4.77 -12.89
C GLU A 27 0.30 4.39 -11.41
N SER A 28 1.45 4.50 -10.74
CA SER A 28 1.53 4.24 -9.30
C SER A 28 0.69 5.23 -8.48
N GLY A 29 0.61 6.49 -8.89
CA GLY A 29 -0.23 7.51 -8.28
C GLY A 29 -1.73 7.21 -8.43
N GLU A 30 -2.15 6.74 -9.60
CA GLU A 30 -3.53 6.31 -9.84
C GLU A 30 -3.92 5.09 -9.00
N LEU A 31 -3.03 4.11 -8.89
CA LEU A 31 -3.26 2.92 -8.05
C LEU A 31 -3.38 3.30 -6.58
N TRP A 32 -2.52 4.19 -6.10
CA TRP A 32 -2.61 4.71 -4.75
C TRP A 32 -3.92 5.46 -4.51
N ALA A 33 -4.34 6.33 -5.42
CA ALA A 33 -5.60 7.08 -5.31
C ALA A 33 -6.82 6.15 -5.28
N LYS A 34 -6.82 5.08 -6.09
CA LYS A 34 -7.87 4.05 -6.08
C LYS A 34 -7.92 3.30 -4.73
N ALA A 35 -6.76 2.93 -4.17
CA ALA A 35 -6.69 2.28 -2.86
C ALA A 35 -7.21 3.19 -1.73
N VAL A 36 -6.87 4.48 -1.75
CA VAL A 36 -7.38 5.49 -0.81
C VAL A 36 -8.90 5.60 -0.90
N LEU A 37 -9.45 5.71 -2.10
CA LEU A 37 -10.89 5.78 -2.31
C LEU A 37 -11.61 4.53 -1.76
N GLN A 38 -11.06 3.35 -2.00
CA GLN A 38 -11.61 2.09 -1.48
C GLN A 38 -11.63 2.06 0.04
N ARG A 39 -10.52 2.42 0.68
CA ARG A 39 -10.42 2.53 2.14
C ARG A 39 -11.47 3.50 2.71
N ASP A 40 -11.64 4.67 2.09
CA ASP A 40 -12.55 5.70 2.60
C ASP A 40 -14.02 5.26 2.46
N ARG A 41 -14.38 4.60 1.37
CA ARG A 41 -15.69 3.96 1.21
C ARG A 41 -15.97 2.90 2.29
N LEU A 42 -14.97 2.10 2.65
CA LEU A 42 -15.12 1.11 3.72
C LEU A 42 -15.27 1.77 5.09
N LYS A 43 -14.59 2.90 5.36
CA LYS A 43 -14.80 3.70 6.58
C LYS A 43 -16.23 4.20 6.71
N GLU A 44 -16.79 4.73 5.62
CA GLU A 44 -18.18 5.20 5.59
C GLU A 44 -19.16 4.06 5.83
N ARG A 45 -18.97 2.92 5.15
CA ARG A 45 -19.79 1.71 5.36
C ARG A 45 -19.73 1.20 6.80
N LEU A 46 -18.52 1.15 7.38
CA LEU A 46 -18.34 0.74 8.78
C LEU A 46 -19.05 1.70 9.75
N SER A 47 -18.94 3.01 9.51
CA SER A 47 -19.63 4.01 10.33
C SER A 47 -21.14 3.86 10.27
N ALA A 48 -21.70 3.69 9.06
CA ALA A 48 -23.13 3.48 8.87
C ALA A 48 -23.60 2.17 9.54
N LYS A 49 -22.84 1.06 9.38
CA LYS A 49 -23.20 -0.23 9.99
C LYS A 49 -23.14 -0.16 11.52
N ARG A 50 -22.16 0.52 12.09
CA ARG A 50 -22.10 0.72 13.55
C ARG A 50 -23.30 1.50 14.08
N ALA A 51 -23.75 2.53 13.36
CA ALA A 51 -24.94 3.29 13.75
C ALA A 51 -26.21 2.44 13.65
N GLU A 52 -26.36 1.65 12.58
CA GLU A 52 -27.48 0.71 12.40
C GLU A 52 -27.54 -0.32 13.54
N VAL A 53 -26.42 -0.94 13.86
CA VAL A 53 -26.35 -1.95 14.93
C VAL A 53 -26.56 -1.31 16.30
N ASP A 54 -26.03 -0.09 16.56
CA ASP A 54 -26.27 0.65 17.80
C ASP A 54 -27.78 0.91 18.00
N GLU A 55 -28.48 1.34 16.94
CA GLU A 55 -29.92 1.55 16.97
C GLU A 55 -30.69 0.23 17.21
N ASP A 56 -30.32 -0.86 16.54
CA ASP A 56 -30.93 -2.18 16.72
C ASP A 56 -30.74 -2.70 18.15
N VAL A 57 -29.55 -2.56 18.74
CA VAL A 57 -29.24 -2.93 20.13
C VAL A 57 -30.07 -2.12 21.12
N ARG A 58 -30.32 -0.83 20.87
CA ARG A 58 -31.13 0.02 21.73
C ARG A 58 -32.61 -0.29 21.65
N ASN A 59 -33.10 -0.60 20.46
CA ASN A 59 -34.52 -0.89 20.21
C ASN A 59 -34.94 -2.28 20.66
N ASP A 60 -34.06 -3.28 20.54
CA ASP A 60 -34.32 -4.66 20.93
C ASP A 60 -33.15 -5.30 21.70
N PRO A 61 -32.90 -4.85 22.95
CA PRO A 61 -31.78 -5.36 23.75
C PRO A 61 -31.92 -6.85 24.11
N GLU A 62 -33.16 -7.39 24.14
CA GLU A 62 -33.41 -8.80 24.46
C GLU A 62 -32.80 -9.74 23.40
N LYS A 63 -32.83 -9.36 22.13
CA LYS A 63 -32.17 -10.05 21.01
C LYS A 63 -30.68 -10.28 21.27
N TYR A 64 -30.04 -9.37 22.01
CA TYR A 64 -28.60 -9.39 22.31
C TYR A 64 -28.28 -10.04 23.67
N ARG A 65 -29.18 -10.86 24.20
CA ARG A 65 -29.01 -11.63 25.46
C ARG A 65 -28.76 -10.75 26.68
N VAL A 66 -29.63 -9.77 26.91
CA VAL A 66 -29.70 -9.08 28.21
C VAL A 66 -30.18 -10.07 29.25
N ILE A 67 -29.40 -10.29 30.29
CA ILE A 67 -29.85 -11.05 31.47
C ILE A 67 -30.84 -10.15 32.20
N SER A 68 -32.05 -10.68 32.46
CA SER A 68 -33.13 -9.95 33.15
C SER A 68 -32.61 -9.28 34.42
N GLY A 69 -32.81 -7.94 34.52
CA GLY A 69 -32.30 -7.11 35.61
C GLY A 69 -30.93 -6.45 35.39
N THR A 70 -30.26 -6.71 34.26
CA THR A 70 -29.03 -6.03 33.94
C THR A 70 -29.30 -4.60 33.43
N LYS A 71 -28.67 -3.61 34.04
CA LYS A 71 -28.78 -2.23 33.56
C LYS A 71 -28.04 -2.09 32.20
N ILE A 72 -28.77 -1.70 31.16
CA ILE A 72 -28.19 -1.40 29.85
C ILE A 72 -27.40 -0.09 29.97
N THR A 73 -26.09 -0.17 29.74
CA THR A 73 -25.18 0.97 29.77
C THR A 73 -24.61 1.24 28.38
N GLU A 74 -24.16 2.49 28.13
CA GLU A 74 -23.50 2.82 26.86
C GLU A 74 -22.30 1.90 26.57
N THR A 75 -21.53 1.54 27.60
CA THR A 75 -20.42 0.58 27.46
C THR A 75 -20.89 -0.81 27.01
N TRP A 76 -22.04 -1.27 27.54
CA TRP A 76 -22.60 -2.55 27.11
C TRP A 76 -23.04 -2.50 25.64
N ILE A 77 -23.71 -1.41 25.21
CA ILE A 77 -24.13 -1.20 23.82
C ILE A 77 -22.89 -1.18 22.91
N ALA A 78 -21.88 -0.38 23.21
CA ALA A 78 -20.65 -0.30 22.44
C ALA A 78 -19.94 -1.66 22.29
N ASN A 79 -19.95 -2.48 23.36
CA ASN A 79 -19.41 -3.83 23.31
C ASN A 79 -20.22 -4.73 22.37
N LYS A 80 -21.55 -4.63 22.36
CA LYS A 80 -22.40 -5.40 21.43
C LYS A 80 -22.20 -4.99 19.98
N VAL A 81 -22.11 -3.69 19.71
CA VAL A 81 -21.78 -3.16 18.38
C VAL A 81 -20.43 -3.68 17.89
N SER A 82 -19.39 -3.65 18.74
CA SER A 82 -18.06 -4.12 18.38
C SER A 82 -17.95 -5.63 18.18
N GLN A 83 -18.83 -6.40 18.81
CA GLN A 83 -18.92 -7.87 18.69
C GLN A 83 -19.84 -8.33 17.55
N HIS A 84 -20.52 -7.42 16.87
CA HIS A 84 -21.43 -7.77 15.79
C HIS A 84 -20.63 -8.30 14.59
N GLU A 85 -21.06 -9.44 14.05
CA GLU A 85 -20.34 -10.17 13.00
C GLU A 85 -20.03 -9.29 11.77
N GLU A 86 -21.03 -8.54 11.26
CA GLU A 86 -20.84 -7.64 10.12
C GLU A 86 -19.91 -6.48 10.43
N VAL A 87 -19.89 -5.97 11.66
CA VAL A 87 -18.95 -4.91 12.08
C VAL A 87 -17.52 -5.45 12.10
N ILE A 88 -17.33 -6.66 12.64
CA ILE A 88 -16.01 -7.32 12.65
C ILE A 88 -15.53 -7.57 11.22
N ALA A 89 -16.39 -8.07 10.33
CA ALA A 89 -16.04 -8.29 8.92
C ALA A 89 -15.62 -6.99 8.21
N LEU A 90 -16.36 -5.89 8.43
CA LEU A 90 -16.01 -4.58 7.84
C LEU A 90 -14.73 -3.99 8.42
N VAL A 91 -14.42 -4.24 9.69
CA VAL A 91 -13.15 -3.84 10.30
C VAL A 91 -11.99 -4.60 9.64
N ASP A 92 -12.15 -5.90 9.39
CA ASP A 92 -11.13 -6.69 8.71
C ASP A 92 -10.92 -6.24 7.26
N GLU A 93 -11.99 -5.97 6.52
CA GLU A 93 -11.92 -5.40 5.16
C GLU A 93 -11.22 -4.04 5.16
N LEU A 94 -11.53 -3.17 6.14
CA LEU A 94 -10.89 -1.86 6.27
C LEU A 94 -9.39 -1.98 6.54
N ASN A 95 -8.99 -2.93 7.41
CA ASN A 95 -7.58 -3.18 7.70
C ASN A 95 -6.81 -3.66 6.46
N LYS A 96 -7.42 -4.52 5.64
CA LYS A 96 -6.85 -4.95 4.35
C LYS A 96 -6.72 -3.78 3.39
N ALA A 97 -7.76 -2.96 3.25
CA ALA A 97 -7.69 -1.76 2.41
C ALA A 97 -6.65 -0.73 2.88
N GLN A 98 -6.46 -0.58 4.20
CA GLN A 98 -5.41 0.27 4.76
C GLN A 98 -4.01 -0.28 4.44
N TYR A 99 -3.83 -1.61 4.50
CA TYR A 99 -2.59 -2.25 4.07
C TYR A 99 -2.30 -1.97 2.59
N ASP A 100 -3.31 -2.08 1.71
CA ASP A 100 -3.15 -1.79 0.29
C ASP A 100 -2.73 -0.32 0.04
N VAL A 101 -3.34 0.64 0.74
CA VAL A 101 -2.93 2.06 0.68
C VAL A 101 -1.46 2.22 1.05
N ASN A 102 -1.02 1.57 2.13
CA ASN A 102 0.37 1.65 2.59
C ASN A 102 1.34 1.04 1.56
N MET A 103 0.98 -0.10 0.98
CA MET A 103 1.81 -0.75 -0.07
C MET A 103 1.91 0.10 -1.33
N MET A 104 0.82 0.74 -1.76
CA MET A 104 0.84 1.65 -2.92
C MET A 104 1.65 2.92 -2.63
N ALA A 105 1.62 3.43 -1.39
CA ALA A 105 2.46 4.56 -0.98
C ALA A 105 3.95 4.22 -1.07
N VAL A 106 4.35 3.03 -0.57
CA VAL A 106 5.74 2.55 -0.68
C VAL A 106 6.16 2.36 -2.13
N ALA A 107 5.28 1.82 -2.98
CA ALA A 107 5.57 1.67 -4.42
C ALA A 107 5.83 3.03 -5.09
N LYS A 108 5.00 4.03 -4.80
CA LYS A 108 5.17 5.40 -5.29
C LYS A 108 6.49 6.03 -4.82
N GLU A 109 6.82 5.88 -3.53
CA GLU A 109 8.08 6.37 -2.96
C GLU A 109 9.29 5.69 -3.59
N SER A 110 9.19 4.40 -3.89
CA SER A 110 10.25 3.64 -4.58
C SER A 110 10.54 4.21 -5.97
N LEU A 111 9.53 4.71 -6.69
CA LEU A 111 9.71 5.39 -7.98
C LEU A 111 10.37 6.77 -7.83
N ASP A 112 10.16 7.49 -6.73
CA ASP A 112 10.91 8.72 -6.42
C ASP A 112 12.39 8.41 -6.17
N HIS A 113 12.68 7.32 -5.46
CA HIS A 113 14.04 6.85 -5.24
C HIS A 113 14.70 6.40 -6.55
N ARG A 114 13.95 5.72 -7.43
CA ARG A 114 14.39 5.35 -8.77
C ARG A 114 14.77 6.57 -9.60
N LEU A 115 13.97 7.65 -9.57
CA LEU A 115 14.28 8.90 -10.26
C LEU A 115 15.59 9.53 -9.74
N LYS A 116 15.80 9.54 -8.43
CA LYS A 116 17.05 10.03 -7.83
C LYS A 116 18.27 9.21 -8.28
N ALA A 117 18.15 7.88 -8.27
CA ALA A 117 19.19 6.99 -8.75
C ALA A 117 19.48 7.19 -10.23
N LEU A 118 18.45 7.37 -11.07
CA LEU A 118 18.59 7.65 -12.49
C LEU A 118 19.34 8.95 -12.75
N ASN A 119 19.07 10.01 -11.98
CA ASN A 119 19.79 11.27 -12.06
C ASN A 119 21.28 11.11 -11.71
N ILE A 120 21.58 10.39 -10.62
CA ILE A 120 22.96 10.10 -10.21
C ILE A 120 23.69 9.30 -11.29
N LEU A 121 23.08 8.24 -11.83
CA LEU A 121 23.67 7.43 -12.90
C LEU A 121 23.93 8.26 -14.15
N SER A 122 23.01 9.16 -14.51
CA SER A 122 23.17 10.07 -15.65
C SER A 122 24.36 11.02 -15.47
N GLU A 123 24.56 11.56 -14.28
CA GLU A 123 25.72 12.44 -13.98
C GLU A 123 27.03 11.64 -14.00
N LEU A 124 27.04 10.42 -13.47
CA LEU A 124 28.22 9.55 -13.55
C LEU A 124 28.55 9.19 -15.01
N TYR A 125 27.56 8.99 -15.85
CA TYR A 125 27.75 8.71 -17.27
C TYR A 125 28.35 9.93 -18.01
N LYS A 126 27.80 11.13 -17.77
CA LYS A 126 28.36 12.39 -18.31
C LYS A 126 29.79 12.63 -17.86
N GLY A 127 30.14 12.28 -16.63
CA GLY A 127 31.50 12.39 -16.09
C GLY A 127 32.46 11.32 -16.59
N ASN A 128 32.07 10.48 -17.57
CA ASN A 128 32.89 9.37 -18.08
C ASN A 128 33.35 8.38 -16.99
N TYR A 129 32.63 8.31 -15.87
CA TYR A 129 32.95 7.42 -14.75
C TYR A 129 33.05 5.94 -15.19
N PHE A 130 32.15 5.50 -16.07
CA PHE A 130 32.11 4.13 -16.58
C PHE A 130 33.11 3.86 -17.70
N SER A 131 33.61 4.89 -18.41
CA SER A 131 34.59 4.73 -19.49
C SER A 131 36.02 4.65 -18.98
N ALA A 132 36.30 5.24 -17.79
CA ALA A 132 37.66 5.31 -17.22
C ALA A 132 38.08 4.03 -16.49
N SER A 133 37.19 3.04 -16.27
CA SER A 133 37.52 1.88 -15.46
C SER A 133 36.98 0.58 -16.00
N SER A 134 37.84 -0.17 -16.68
CA SER A 134 37.72 -1.65 -16.75
C SER A 134 37.63 -2.31 -15.37
N ARG A 135 37.81 -1.57 -14.28
CA ARG A 135 37.74 -2.04 -12.88
C ARG A 135 36.33 -2.40 -12.43
N TYR A 136 35.28 -1.87 -13.08
CA TYR A 136 33.89 -2.15 -12.69
C TYR A 136 33.17 -3.18 -13.58
N THR A 137 33.76 -3.55 -14.72
CA THR A 137 33.24 -4.61 -15.59
C THR A 137 33.65 -6.02 -15.13
N GLU A 138 34.75 -6.15 -14.40
CA GLU A 138 35.22 -7.46 -13.91
C GLU A 138 34.34 -8.09 -12.84
N PRO A 139 33.78 -7.39 -11.84
CA PRO A 139 32.89 -8.02 -10.87
C PRO A 139 31.60 -8.57 -11.46
N TYR A 140 31.03 -7.88 -12.44
CA TYR A 140 29.81 -8.32 -13.12
C TYR A 140 30.07 -9.50 -14.07
N LYS A 141 31.20 -9.53 -14.77
CA LYS A 141 31.60 -10.67 -15.60
C LYS A 141 31.87 -11.92 -14.74
N LYS A 142 32.59 -11.77 -13.62
CA LYS A 142 32.84 -12.88 -12.70
C LYS A 142 31.55 -13.40 -12.02
N ALA A 143 30.58 -12.55 -11.73
CA ALA A 143 29.30 -12.97 -11.19
C ALA A 143 28.46 -13.75 -12.23
N ALA A 144 28.49 -13.36 -13.49
CA ALA A 144 27.82 -14.07 -14.58
C ALA A 144 28.48 -15.42 -14.89
N GLU A 145 29.82 -15.49 -14.90
CA GLU A 145 30.57 -16.74 -15.13
C GLU A 145 30.47 -17.76 -13.99
N ASN A 146 30.14 -17.33 -12.77
CA ASN A 146 29.92 -18.22 -11.60
C ASN A 146 28.45 -18.66 -11.45
N ALA A 147 27.55 -18.21 -12.35
CA ALA A 147 26.13 -18.56 -12.33
C ALA A 147 25.76 -19.65 -13.39
N GLU A 148 26.73 -20.11 -14.20
CA GLU A 148 26.66 -21.30 -15.06
C GLU A 148 27.29 -22.51 -14.36
#